data_650f59498b47dd606c25b932664edc0f
#
_entry.id   650f59498b47dd606c25b932664edc0f
#
_cell.length_a   1.000
_cell.length_b   1.000
_cell.length_c   1.000
_cell.angle_alpha   90.00
_cell.angle_beta   90.00
_cell.angle_gamma   90.00
#
_symmetry.space_group_name_H-M   'P 1'
#
loop_
_entity.id
_entity.type
_entity.pdbx_description
1 polymer ?
#
loop_
_entity_poly.entity_id
_entity_poly.type
_entity_poly.pdbx_seq_one_letter_code
_entity_poly.pdbx_strand_id
1 'polypeptide(L)'
;MTDIVIKQKDNLHIRVECDDGIAYELSQHFTFDVPGAKYTPQYKARKWDGKIRLFSVSSKTIYVGLKNDVIDFAKKEGYSWECEVEPIDCNLSKQQFTEFTQSLNFHSKNKKIDLRDYQIDSAYDSIKNNRSLILSPTSSGKSAIIASIIRWHTSQDRKCLIIVPTVSLVSQMYSDFADYFSESDWKVNENCYKITSGAPKNNTYPVTISTWQSVYELGAEFFDVFDCVIVDECHLAKAKSITGIMEKVRNAPFRVGCTGTLDGTLTHELVLRGLFGSVYKAVTIKELMDNKQIAGLKVNCLILQYSDNEKQHVKKLDYQQEIDFLVSHQQRNNFIKNLALSRKSNTLVLFNLVERHGKPLYELINSSADDGRKVFLVHGGVDADEREQIRFITETERDAIIIASYGVFSTGVSIRNLHNVIFASPSKSRVRNLQSIGRGLRNSDNKEHCNLYDISDDLSWKSKKNFTLEHAVERIKIYASEGFTYKMIKVNVTNGK
;
A
#
# COMPACT_ATOMS: atom_id res chain seq x y z
N MET A 1 -18.82 20.69 -36.16
CA MET A 1 -17.98 21.33 -35.11
C MET A 1 -17.74 20.25 -34.07
N THR A 2 -16.53 20.03 -33.65
CA THR A 2 -16.22 18.99 -32.64
C THR A 2 -16.72 19.44 -31.29
N ASP A 3 -17.44 18.59 -30.56
CA ASP A 3 -18.07 18.94 -29.27
C ASP A 3 -17.02 19.08 -28.16
N ILE A 4 -15.96 18.26 -28.17
CA ILE A 4 -14.92 18.20 -27.16
C ILE A 4 -13.54 18.18 -27.83
N VAL A 5 -12.69 19.17 -27.54
CA VAL A 5 -11.28 19.19 -27.95
C VAL A 5 -10.38 19.15 -26.72
N ILE A 6 -9.52 18.13 -26.64
CA ILE A 6 -8.62 17.90 -25.51
C ILE A 6 -7.22 18.38 -25.88
N LYS A 7 -6.71 19.38 -25.15
CA LYS A 7 -5.40 20.00 -25.36
C LYS A 7 -4.48 19.85 -24.16
N GLN A 8 -3.17 19.73 -24.40
CA GLN A 8 -2.18 19.78 -23.33
C GLN A 8 -2.14 21.21 -22.75
N LYS A 9 -2.25 21.33 -21.42
CA LYS A 9 -2.05 22.60 -20.71
C LYS A 9 -0.67 22.67 -20.07
N ASP A 10 -0.32 21.64 -19.30
CA ASP A 10 0.97 21.49 -18.62
C ASP A 10 1.23 19.99 -18.36
N ASN A 11 2.31 19.66 -17.65
CA ASN A 11 2.61 18.27 -17.32
C ASN A 11 1.65 17.63 -16.29
N LEU A 12 0.72 18.38 -15.73
CA LEU A 12 -0.25 17.87 -14.76
C LEU A 12 -1.68 17.89 -15.30
N HIS A 13 -2.03 18.88 -16.15
CA HIS A 13 -3.40 19.13 -16.60
C HIS A 13 -3.54 19.13 -18.11
N ILE A 14 -4.69 18.67 -18.56
CA ILE A 14 -5.25 18.94 -19.87
C ILE A 14 -6.36 19.98 -19.75
N ARG A 15 -6.56 20.73 -20.82
CA ARG A 15 -7.71 21.60 -21.03
C ARG A 15 -8.70 20.91 -21.95
N VAL A 16 -9.97 20.94 -21.59
CA VAL A 16 -11.07 20.36 -22.37
C VAL A 16 -11.92 21.51 -22.91
N GLU A 17 -11.72 21.86 -24.18
CA GLU A 17 -12.50 22.90 -24.85
C GLU A 17 -13.83 22.29 -25.26
N CYS A 18 -14.92 22.80 -24.72
CA CYS A 18 -16.31 22.37 -24.93
C CYS A 18 -17.26 23.50 -24.56
N ASP A 19 -18.52 23.37 -24.85
CA ASP A 19 -19.53 24.31 -24.35
C ASP A 19 -19.75 24.19 -22.83
N ASP A 20 -20.52 25.11 -22.24
CA ASP A 20 -20.72 25.14 -20.79
C ASP A 20 -21.64 24.01 -20.30
N GLY A 21 -22.54 23.51 -21.16
CA GLY A 21 -23.40 22.36 -20.86
C GLY A 21 -22.56 21.10 -20.68
N ILE A 22 -21.71 20.77 -21.66
CA ILE A 22 -20.78 19.65 -21.61
C ILE A 22 -19.79 19.81 -20.45
N ALA A 23 -19.28 21.03 -20.18
CA ALA A 23 -18.39 21.29 -19.06
C ALA A 23 -19.08 20.99 -17.70
N TYR A 24 -20.37 21.29 -17.59
CA TYR A 24 -21.14 20.95 -16.40
C TYR A 24 -21.35 19.44 -16.25
N GLU A 25 -21.67 18.73 -17.33
CA GLU A 25 -21.81 17.26 -17.34
C GLU A 25 -20.49 16.56 -16.98
N LEU A 26 -19.38 17.00 -17.55
CA LEU A 26 -18.04 16.53 -17.16
C LEU A 26 -17.77 16.75 -15.66
N SER A 27 -18.15 17.92 -15.15
CA SER A 27 -17.99 18.19 -13.72
C SER A 27 -18.85 17.27 -12.85
N GLN A 28 -20.07 16.96 -13.26
CA GLN A 28 -20.91 15.98 -12.56
C GLN A 28 -20.31 14.58 -12.63
N HIS A 29 -19.85 14.16 -13.82
CA HIS A 29 -19.24 12.86 -14.04
C HIS A 29 -17.98 12.66 -13.18
N PHE A 30 -17.13 13.68 -13.05
CA PHE A 30 -15.90 13.66 -12.28
C PHE A 30 -16.04 14.23 -10.84
N THR A 31 -17.25 14.18 -10.30
CA THR A 31 -17.55 14.55 -8.90
C THR A 31 -17.94 13.32 -8.10
N PHE A 32 -17.27 13.10 -6.98
CA PHE A 32 -17.43 11.89 -6.16
C PHE A 32 -17.61 12.24 -4.68
N ASP A 33 -18.48 11.50 -4.00
CA ASP A 33 -18.65 11.57 -2.56
C ASP A 33 -17.46 10.91 -1.84
N VAL A 34 -16.90 11.58 -0.85
CA VAL A 34 -15.80 11.03 -0.05
C VAL A 34 -16.36 10.12 1.04
N PRO A 35 -16.01 8.83 1.08
CA PRO A 35 -16.49 7.94 2.12
C PRO A 35 -16.15 8.45 3.52
N GLY A 36 -17.17 8.55 4.38
CA GLY A 36 -16.99 9.04 5.75
C GLY A 36 -16.88 10.56 5.89
N ALA A 37 -17.04 11.35 4.84
CA ALA A 37 -16.98 12.82 4.87
C ALA A 37 -17.84 13.43 5.97
N LYS A 38 -19.05 12.91 6.19
CA LYS A 38 -20.00 13.37 7.21
C LYS A 38 -19.48 13.34 8.66
N TYR A 39 -18.44 12.57 8.92
CA TYR A 39 -17.79 12.49 10.25
C TYR A 39 -16.64 13.48 10.41
N THR A 40 -16.21 14.15 9.36
CA THR A 40 -15.10 15.10 9.40
C THR A 40 -15.54 16.46 10.00
N PRO A 41 -14.64 17.17 10.73
CA PRO A 41 -14.94 18.49 11.27
C PRO A 41 -15.34 19.52 10.19
N GLN A 42 -14.72 19.46 8.99
CA GLN A 42 -14.99 20.40 7.89
C GLN A 42 -16.40 20.23 7.33
N TYR A 43 -16.87 18.98 7.18
CA TYR A 43 -18.24 18.70 6.76
C TYR A 43 -19.26 19.14 7.84
N LYS A 44 -19.01 18.80 9.11
CA LYS A 44 -19.87 19.20 10.23
C LYS A 44 -19.95 20.72 10.38
N ALA A 45 -18.86 21.43 10.11
CA ALA A 45 -18.81 22.89 10.09
C ALA A 45 -19.36 23.51 8.79
N ARG A 46 -19.91 22.74 7.86
CA ARG A 46 -20.41 23.16 6.53
C ARG A 46 -19.39 23.92 5.69
N LYS A 47 -18.09 23.72 5.93
CA LYS A 47 -16.99 24.31 5.14
C LYS A 47 -16.63 23.47 3.90
N TRP A 48 -17.18 22.29 3.81
CA TRP A 48 -16.97 21.35 2.71
C TRP A 48 -18.21 20.46 2.56
N ASP A 49 -18.64 20.20 1.32
CA ASP A 49 -19.82 19.41 0.99
C ASP A 49 -19.58 17.88 0.94
N GLY A 50 -18.38 17.43 1.29
CA GLY A 50 -18.01 16.01 1.30
C GLY A 50 -17.66 15.43 -0.07
N LYS A 51 -17.51 16.27 -1.10
CA LYS A 51 -17.25 15.85 -2.47
C LYS A 51 -15.84 16.26 -2.93
N ILE A 52 -15.26 15.46 -3.80
CA ILE A 52 -14.08 15.79 -4.59
C ILE A 52 -14.53 16.01 -6.02
N ARG A 53 -14.06 17.11 -6.61
CA ARG A 53 -14.30 17.47 -8.00
C ARG A 53 -12.96 17.46 -8.73
N LEU A 54 -12.84 16.56 -9.72
CA LEU A 54 -11.59 16.43 -10.49
C LEU A 54 -11.59 17.30 -11.74
N PHE A 55 -12.76 17.66 -12.26
CA PHE A 55 -12.91 18.59 -13.37
C PHE A 55 -13.29 19.98 -12.86
N SER A 56 -12.53 20.99 -13.26
CA SER A 56 -12.80 22.41 -12.97
C SER A 56 -13.62 23.02 -14.09
N VAL A 57 -14.86 23.39 -13.82
CA VAL A 57 -15.75 24.06 -14.81
C VAL A 57 -15.18 25.42 -15.24
N SER A 58 -14.67 26.21 -14.29
CA SER A 58 -14.20 27.58 -14.58
C SER A 58 -12.97 27.64 -15.47
N SER A 59 -12.02 26.71 -15.30
CA SER A 59 -10.81 26.63 -16.12
C SER A 59 -10.91 25.57 -17.23
N LYS A 60 -11.98 24.76 -17.23
CA LYS A 60 -12.18 23.61 -18.12
C LYS A 60 -10.97 22.66 -18.12
N THR A 61 -10.43 22.36 -16.93
CA THR A 61 -9.23 21.54 -16.77
C THR A 61 -9.45 20.32 -15.90
N ILE A 62 -8.71 19.27 -16.22
CA ILE A 62 -8.65 18.01 -15.45
C ILE A 62 -7.20 17.48 -15.49
N TYR A 63 -6.85 16.59 -14.54
CA TYR A 63 -5.55 15.94 -14.57
C TYR A 63 -5.33 15.15 -15.86
N VAL A 64 -4.13 15.26 -16.43
CA VAL A 64 -3.77 14.61 -17.71
C VAL A 64 -3.89 13.07 -17.65
N GLY A 65 -3.66 12.46 -16.48
CA GLY A 65 -3.82 11.03 -16.31
C GLY A 65 -5.25 10.51 -16.51
N LEU A 66 -6.26 11.41 -16.48
CA LEU A 66 -7.66 11.08 -16.77
C LEU A 66 -8.08 11.41 -18.22
N LYS A 67 -7.11 11.66 -19.11
CA LYS A 67 -7.38 11.93 -20.54
C LYS A 67 -8.28 10.87 -21.17
N ASN A 68 -7.96 9.60 -20.96
CA ASN A 68 -8.75 8.50 -21.52
C ASN A 68 -10.15 8.41 -20.93
N ASP A 69 -10.31 8.77 -19.63
CA ASP A 69 -11.63 8.80 -18.98
C ASP A 69 -12.52 9.91 -19.58
N VAL A 70 -11.95 11.03 -20.00
CA VAL A 70 -12.67 12.11 -20.72
C VAL A 70 -13.10 11.61 -22.11
N ILE A 71 -12.21 10.90 -22.81
CA ILE A 71 -12.54 10.30 -24.14
C ILE A 71 -13.66 9.25 -23.99
N ASP A 72 -13.59 8.41 -22.95
CA ASP A 72 -14.60 7.39 -22.69
C ASP A 72 -15.95 8.02 -22.30
N PHE A 73 -15.95 9.13 -21.55
CA PHE A 73 -17.13 9.92 -21.32
C PHE A 73 -17.72 10.44 -22.63
N ALA A 74 -16.92 11.08 -23.51
CA ALA A 74 -17.38 11.59 -24.78
C ALA A 74 -18.04 10.50 -25.64
N LYS A 75 -17.39 9.33 -25.75
CA LYS A 75 -17.92 8.17 -26.47
C LYS A 75 -19.26 7.69 -25.90
N LYS A 76 -19.37 7.61 -24.56
CA LYS A 76 -20.55 7.11 -23.88
C LYS A 76 -21.76 8.02 -24.08
N GLU A 77 -21.53 9.34 -23.99
CA GLU A 77 -22.61 10.34 -24.14
C GLU A 77 -22.85 10.71 -25.62
N GLY A 78 -22.06 10.17 -26.56
CA GLY A 78 -22.25 10.37 -28.00
C GLY A 78 -21.69 11.68 -28.54
N TYR A 79 -20.78 12.33 -27.80
CA TYR A 79 -20.09 13.55 -28.25
C TYR A 79 -18.97 13.24 -29.25
N SER A 80 -18.83 14.10 -30.26
CA SER A 80 -17.67 14.11 -31.13
C SER A 80 -16.45 14.65 -30.36
N TRP A 81 -15.29 14.04 -30.53
CA TRP A 81 -14.09 14.45 -29.78
C TRP A 81 -12.83 14.41 -30.66
N GLU A 82 -11.89 15.28 -30.30
CA GLU A 82 -10.54 15.35 -30.85
C GLU A 82 -9.52 15.49 -29.72
N CYS A 83 -8.36 14.86 -29.87
CA CYS A 83 -7.30 14.89 -28.87
C CYS A 83 -5.99 15.37 -29.50
N GLU A 84 -5.58 16.60 -29.13
CA GLU A 84 -4.33 17.23 -29.57
C GLU A 84 -3.16 16.99 -28.60
N VAL A 85 -3.35 16.09 -27.60
CA VAL A 85 -2.28 15.73 -26.63
C VAL A 85 -1.35 14.74 -27.27
N GLU A 86 -0.18 15.19 -27.67
CA GLU A 86 0.83 14.32 -28.24
C GLU A 86 1.46 13.42 -27.18
N PRO A 87 1.66 12.13 -27.49
CA PRO A 87 2.41 11.25 -26.62
C PRO A 87 3.88 11.68 -26.59
N ILE A 88 4.52 11.64 -25.42
CA ILE A 88 5.96 11.77 -25.33
C ILE A 88 6.59 10.51 -25.91
N ASP A 89 7.11 10.59 -27.11
CA ASP A 89 7.75 9.44 -27.75
C ASP A 89 9.14 9.21 -27.14
N CYS A 90 9.29 8.09 -26.46
CA CYS A 90 10.56 7.68 -25.88
C CYS A 90 11.46 6.93 -26.89
N ASN A 91 11.01 6.66 -28.12
CA ASN A 91 11.71 5.86 -29.15
C ASN A 91 12.36 4.59 -28.57
N LEU A 92 11.72 3.99 -27.57
CA LEU A 92 12.20 2.84 -26.83
C LEU A 92 11.37 1.62 -27.13
N SER A 93 11.98 0.59 -27.71
CA SER A 93 11.33 -0.73 -27.85
C SER A 93 11.47 -1.55 -26.56
N LYS A 94 10.54 -2.50 -26.36
CA LYS A 94 10.62 -3.44 -25.22
C LYS A 94 11.92 -4.24 -25.22
N GLN A 95 12.39 -4.64 -26.42
CA GLN A 95 13.61 -5.41 -26.56
C GLN A 95 14.83 -4.58 -26.07
N GLN A 96 14.96 -3.34 -26.53
CA GLN A 96 16.04 -2.44 -26.11
C GLN A 96 16.03 -2.21 -24.58
N PHE A 97 14.84 -2.05 -23.99
CA PHE A 97 14.73 -1.90 -22.54
C PHE A 97 15.10 -3.20 -21.80
N THR A 98 14.72 -4.36 -22.33
CA THR A 98 15.12 -5.66 -21.76
C THR A 98 16.64 -5.84 -21.78
N GLU A 99 17.27 -5.56 -22.93
CA GLU A 99 18.73 -5.60 -23.06
C GLU A 99 19.41 -4.62 -22.11
N PHE A 100 18.86 -3.41 -21.96
CA PHE A 100 19.33 -2.42 -20.99
C PHE A 100 19.24 -2.97 -19.54
N THR A 101 18.11 -3.53 -19.14
CA THR A 101 17.96 -4.07 -17.78
C THR A 101 18.92 -5.25 -17.49
N GLN A 102 19.18 -6.10 -18.48
CA GLN A 102 20.16 -7.18 -18.38
C GLN A 102 21.60 -6.63 -18.21
N SER A 103 21.93 -5.52 -18.89
CA SER A 103 23.25 -4.88 -18.77
C SER A 103 23.49 -4.26 -17.40
N LEU A 104 22.44 -3.97 -16.61
CA LEU A 104 22.57 -3.39 -15.27
C LEU A 104 23.15 -4.36 -14.24
N ASN A 105 23.18 -5.65 -14.55
CA ASN A 105 23.79 -6.70 -13.72
C ASN A 105 23.32 -6.68 -12.27
N PHE A 106 22.00 -6.84 -12.06
CA PHE A 106 21.40 -6.81 -10.72
C PHE A 106 21.94 -7.92 -9.81
N HIS A 107 22.21 -7.57 -8.55
CA HIS A 107 22.59 -8.50 -7.50
C HIS A 107 21.61 -8.44 -6.32
N SER A 108 21.54 -9.48 -5.53
CA SER A 108 20.93 -9.48 -4.21
C SER A 108 21.65 -10.45 -3.30
N LYS A 109 22.12 -9.93 -2.15
CA LYS A 109 22.94 -10.72 -1.20
C LYS A 109 24.15 -11.37 -1.87
N ASN A 110 24.90 -10.61 -2.65
CA ASN A 110 26.07 -11.04 -3.41
C ASN A 110 25.80 -12.14 -4.46
N LYS A 111 24.54 -12.30 -4.88
CA LYS A 111 24.17 -13.23 -5.96
C LYS A 111 23.57 -12.46 -7.10
N LYS A 112 24.01 -12.73 -8.32
CA LYS A 112 23.39 -12.20 -9.52
C LYS A 112 21.91 -12.63 -9.57
N ILE A 113 21.03 -11.70 -9.88
CA ILE A 113 19.61 -11.94 -10.07
C ILE A 113 19.17 -11.43 -11.44
N ASP A 114 18.29 -12.14 -12.08
CA ASP A 114 17.59 -11.69 -13.27
C ASP A 114 16.25 -11.08 -12.87
N LEU A 115 15.90 -9.95 -13.48
CA LEU A 115 14.58 -9.36 -13.32
C LEU A 115 13.53 -10.25 -13.96
N ARG A 116 12.39 -10.36 -13.32
CA ARG A 116 11.25 -11.12 -13.83
C ARG A 116 10.55 -10.34 -14.94
N ASP A 117 9.90 -11.04 -15.87
CA ASP A 117 9.23 -10.42 -17.01
C ASP A 117 8.27 -9.30 -16.58
N TYR A 118 7.42 -9.54 -15.58
CA TYR A 118 6.48 -8.53 -15.09
C TYR A 118 7.16 -7.30 -14.47
N GLN A 119 8.39 -7.44 -13.94
CA GLN A 119 9.17 -6.30 -13.42
C GLN A 119 9.69 -5.45 -14.57
N ILE A 120 10.22 -6.09 -15.61
CA ILE A 120 10.67 -5.43 -16.84
C ILE A 120 9.48 -4.74 -17.52
N ASP A 121 8.36 -5.46 -17.66
CA ASP A 121 7.15 -4.95 -18.30
C ASP A 121 6.57 -3.74 -17.59
N SER A 122 6.52 -3.78 -16.25
CA SER A 122 6.02 -2.66 -15.45
C SER A 122 6.92 -1.41 -15.58
N ALA A 123 8.23 -1.60 -15.56
CA ALA A 123 9.18 -0.51 -15.73
C ALA A 123 9.12 0.07 -17.14
N TYR A 124 9.06 -0.80 -18.17
CA TYR A 124 8.92 -0.41 -19.55
C TYR A 124 7.64 0.38 -19.81
N ASP A 125 6.49 -0.12 -19.31
CA ASP A 125 5.19 0.56 -19.44
C ASP A 125 5.24 1.98 -18.88
N SER A 126 5.84 2.15 -17.69
CA SER A 126 5.93 3.46 -17.04
C SER A 126 6.81 4.45 -17.81
N ILE A 127 7.86 3.97 -18.46
CA ILE A 127 8.75 4.79 -19.28
C ILE A 127 8.08 5.13 -20.62
N LYS A 128 7.51 4.13 -21.29
CA LYS A 128 6.88 4.28 -22.61
C LYS A 128 5.68 5.22 -22.56
N ASN A 129 4.86 5.12 -21.51
CA ASN A 129 3.67 5.97 -21.33
C ASN A 129 3.95 7.25 -20.54
N ASN A 130 5.18 7.46 -20.08
CA ASN A 130 5.64 8.55 -19.21
C ASN A 130 4.85 8.71 -17.89
N ARG A 131 3.78 7.95 -17.72
CA ARG A 131 2.91 7.92 -16.54
C ARG A 131 2.38 6.53 -16.33
N SER A 132 2.47 6.02 -15.11
CA SER A 132 1.86 4.75 -14.75
C SER A 132 1.58 4.67 -13.25
N LEU A 133 0.43 4.14 -12.90
CA LEU A 133 0.11 3.72 -11.53
C LEU A 133 0.35 2.22 -11.43
N ILE A 134 1.56 1.83 -11.01
CA ILE A 134 1.98 0.42 -10.94
C ILE A 134 1.37 -0.22 -9.69
N LEU A 135 0.49 -1.20 -9.91
CA LEU A 135 -0.05 -2.05 -8.87
C LEU A 135 0.79 -3.33 -8.76
N SER A 136 1.66 -3.37 -7.75
CA SER A 136 2.64 -4.43 -7.54
C SER A 136 2.60 -4.86 -6.06
N PRO A 137 2.12 -6.07 -5.74
CA PRO A 137 1.88 -6.48 -4.36
C PRO A 137 3.17 -6.58 -3.53
N THR A 138 3.04 -6.66 -2.23
CA THR A 138 4.17 -6.88 -1.33
C THR A 138 4.91 -8.17 -1.74
N SER A 139 6.24 -8.12 -1.74
CA SER A 139 7.14 -9.24 -2.14
C SER A 139 7.22 -9.52 -3.65
N SER A 140 6.64 -8.69 -4.50
CA SER A 140 6.82 -8.76 -5.96
C SER A 140 8.16 -8.17 -6.44
N GLY A 141 8.94 -7.52 -5.57
CA GLY A 141 10.19 -6.85 -5.94
C GLY A 141 9.97 -5.45 -6.52
N LYS A 142 9.02 -4.69 -5.97
CA LYS A 142 8.71 -3.31 -6.36
C LYS A 142 9.94 -2.39 -6.38
N SER A 143 10.86 -2.54 -5.41
CA SER A 143 12.12 -1.77 -5.38
C SER A 143 13.00 -2.02 -6.61
N ALA A 144 13.00 -3.24 -7.18
CA ALA A 144 13.74 -3.54 -8.40
C ALA A 144 13.09 -2.89 -9.64
N ILE A 145 11.75 -2.80 -9.69
CA ILE A 145 11.03 -2.04 -10.73
C ILE A 145 11.44 -0.57 -10.66
N ILE A 146 11.41 0.04 -9.48
CA ILE A 146 11.82 1.44 -9.26
C ILE A 146 13.29 1.62 -9.65
N ALA A 147 14.16 0.71 -9.24
CA ALA A 147 15.60 0.74 -9.60
C ALA A 147 15.81 0.73 -11.12
N SER A 148 15.05 -0.09 -11.86
CA SER A 148 15.14 -0.13 -13.33
C SER A 148 14.70 1.19 -13.97
N ILE A 149 13.62 1.79 -13.47
CA ILE A 149 13.11 3.07 -13.97
C ILE A 149 14.14 4.19 -13.74
N ILE A 150 14.69 4.32 -12.53
CA ILE A 150 15.66 5.37 -12.23
C ILE A 150 16.96 5.18 -13.02
N ARG A 151 17.41 3.93 -13.20
CA ARG A 151 18.62 3.65 -13.99
C ARG A 151 18.43 4.02 -15.44
N TRP A 152 17.24 3.79 -16.01
CA TRP A 152 16.94 4.26 -17.36
C TRP A 152 16.97 5.78 -17.43
N HIS A 153 16.28 6.49 -16.52
CA HIS A 153 16.25 7.95 -16.56
C HIS A 153 17.64 8.57 -16.33
N THR A 154 18.40 8.04 -15.36
CA THR A 154 19.76 8.54 -15.10
C THR A 154 20.75 8.27 -16.24
N SER A 155 20.53 7.19 -17.03
CA SER A 155 21.33 6.96 -18.26
C SER A 155 21.01 7.95 -19.40
N GLN A 156 19.93 8.71 -19.25
CA GLN A 156 19.53 9.79 -20.15
C GLN A 156 19.76 11.19 -19.53
N ASP A 157 20.68 11.29 -18.56
CA ASP A 157 21.01 12.51 -17.81
C ASP A 157 19.81 13.20 -17.12
N ARG A 158 18.75 12.44 -16.82
CA ARG A 158 17.55 12.93 -16.14
C ARG A 158 17.66 12.79 -14.64
N LYS A 159 17.20 13.79 -13.89
CA LYS A 159 17.13 13.77 -12.43
C LYS A 159 15.83 13.15 -11.93
N CYS A 160 15.96 12.27 -10.93
CA CYS A 160 14.84 11.53 -10.36
C CYS A 160 14.60 11.90 -8.89
N LEU A 161 13.32 12.08 -8.52
CA LEU A 161 12.86 12.22 -7.13
C LEU A 161 12.04 10.98 -6.75
N ILE A 162 12.44 10.30 -5.69
CA ILE A 162 11.69 9.19 -5.11
C ILE A 162 11.10 9.64 -3.78
N ILE A 163 9.77 9.54 -3.66
CA ILE A 163 9.02 9.90 -2.46
C ILE A 163 8.50 8.63 -1.81
N VAL A 164 8.83 8.44 -0.53
CA VAL A 164 8.40 7.29 0.28
C VAL A 164 7.68 7.75 1.56
N PRO A 165 6.87 6.89 2.22
CA PRO A 165 6.08 7.29 3.39
C PRO A 165 6.88 7.58 4.66
N THR A 166 8.01 6.90 4.89
CA THR A 166 8.72 6.95 6.19
C THR A 166 10.24 7.01 6.00
N VAL A 167 10.95 7.55 7.01
CA VAL A 167 12.41 7.63 7.02
C VAL A 167 13.06 6.24 6.93
N SER A 168 12.48 5.22 7.56
CA SER A 168 12.97 3.85 7.45
C SER A 168 12.90 3.31 6.02
N LEU A 169 11.87 3.69 5.24
CA LEU A 169 11.77 3.33 3.83
C LEU A 169 12.75 4.12 2.95
N VAL A 170 13.15 5.36 3.32
CA VAL A 170 14.26 6.07 2.66
C VAL A 170 15.54 5.25 2.79
N SER A 171 15.87 4.81 4.01
CA SER A 171 17.07 4.02 4.27
C SER A 171 17.01 2.64 3.61
N GLN A 172 15.85 2.00 3.63
CA GLN A 172 15.65 0.70 2.98
C GLN A 172 15.81 0.81 1.46
N MET A 173 15.18 1.79 0.81
CA MET A 173 15.30 1.99 -0.64
C MET A 173 16.75 2.22 -1.06
N TYR A 174 17.46 3.04 -0.31
CA TYR A 174 18.90 3.28 -0.54
C TYR A 174 19.72 1.98 -0.37
N SER A 175 19.44 1.21 0.67
CA SER A 175 20.13 -0.08 0.90
C SER A 175 19.80 -1.12 -0.17
N ASP A 176 18.53 -1.20 -0.61
CA ASP A 176 18.12 -2.07 -1.70
C ASP A 176 18.89 -1.74 -2.99
N PHE A 177 19.03 -0.45 -3.32
CA PHE A 177 19.81 -0.03 -4.49
C PHE A 177 21.30 -0.34 -4.34
N ALA A 178 21.86 -0.18 -3.13
CA ALA A 178 23.27 -0.54 -2.87
C ALA A 178 23.50 -2.05 -3.05
N ASP A 179 22.54 -2.89 -2.66
CA ASP A 179 22.58 -4.34 -2.88
C ASP A 179 22.42 -4.67 -4.39
N TYR A 180 21.44 -4.06 -5.07
CA TYR A 180 21.20 -4.31 -6.49
C TYR A 180 22.36 -3.94 -7.41
N PHE A 181 23.09 -2.89 -7.09
CA PHE A 181 24.18 -2.35 -7.92
C PHE A 181 25.57 -2.54 -7.28
N SER A 182 25.70 -3.50 -6.35
CA SER A 182 26.96 -3.77 -5.65
C SER A 182 28.14 -4.06 -6.59
N GLU A 183 27.88 -4.77 -7.69
CA GLU A 183 28.86 -5.12 -8.72
C GLU A 183 28.79 -4.25 -9.98
N SER A 184 28.13 -3.09 -9.89
CA SER A 184 27.98 -2.14 -10.98
C SER A 184 28.94 -0.95 -10.81
N ASP A 185 29.33 -0.32 -11.92
CA ASP A 185 30.07 0.96 -11.90
C ASP A 185 29.22 2.14 -11.40
N TRP A 186 27.89 1.99 -11.39
CA TRP A 186 26.98 2.98 -10.85
C TRP A 186 26.90 2.86 -9.32
N LYS A 187 27.76 3.60 -8.62
CA LYS A 187 27.79 3.57 -7.15
C LYS A 187 26.70 4.41 -6.53
N VAL A 188 25.93 3.80 -5.61
CA VAL A 188 24.77 4.44 -4.97
C VAL A 188 25.16 5.69 -4.15
N ASN A 189 26.30 5.66 -3.46
CA ASN A 189 26.81 6.81 -2.70
C ASN A 189 27.20 8.01 -3.56
N GLU A 190 27.45 7.83 -4.84
CA GLU A 190 27.78 8.88 -5.80
C GLU A 190 26.54 9.39 -6.55
N ASN A 191 25.50 8.56 -6.65
CA ASN A 191 24.33 8.82 -7.49
C ASN A 191 23.03 9.07 -6.70
N CYS A 192 22.96 8.65 -5.42
CA CYS A 192 21.75 8.76 -4.63
C CYS A 192 21.94 9.62 -3.36
N TYR A 193 21.08 10.60 -3.19
CA TYR A 193 21.03 11.46 -2.02
C TYR A 193 19.79 11.17 -1.17
N LYS A 194 19.98 11.05 0.16
CA LYS A 194 18.89 10.85 1.12
C LYS A 194 18.54 12.17 1.81
N ILE A 195 17.32 12.66 1.64
CA ILE A 195 16.81 13.76 2.44
C ILE A 195 16.20 13.19 3.73
N THR A 196 16.95 13.32 4.82
CA THR A 196 16.52 12.97 6.19
C THR A 196 16.46 14.23 7.06
N SER A 197 16.11 14.09 8.35
CA SER A 197 16.07 15.21 9.30
C SER A 197 17.43 15.90 9.37
N GLY A 198 17.44 17.24 9.18
CA GLY A 198 18.67 18.05 9.21
C GLY A 198 19.50 18.02 7.92
N ALA A 199 19.23 17.14 6.95
CA ALA A 199 19.97 17.11 5.70
C ALA A 199 19.64 18.33 4.82
N PRO A 200 20.64 18.92 4.10
CA PRO A 200 20.39 19.93 3.09
C PRO A 200 19.36 19.47 2.06
N LYS A 201 18.46 20.36 1.64
CA LYS A 201 17.43 19.99 0.67
C LYS A 201 17.93 20.05 -0.77
N ASN A 202 18.76 21.02 -1.09
CA ASN A 202 19.36 21.17 -2.41
C ASN A 202 20.58 20.26 -2.54
N ASN A 203 20.64 19.53 -3.64
CA ASN A 203 21.75 18.63 -3.95
C ASN A 203 21.90 18.50 -5.49
N THR A 204 23.05 17.97 -5.91
CA THR A 204 23.38 17.77 -7.33
C THR A 204 23.27 16.32 -7.79
N TYR A 205 22.91 15.42 -6.92
CA TYR A 205 22.83 13.99 -7.22
C TYR A 205 21.75 13.70 -8.27
N PRO A 206 21.97 12.70 -9.14
CA PRO A 206 20.97 12.27 -10.12
C PRO A 206 19.67 11.76 -9.50
N VAL A 207 19.76 11.14 -8.33
CA VAL A 207 18.61 10.56 -7.62
C VAL A 207 18.49 11.12 -6.21
N THR A 208 17.33 11.66 -5.89
CA THR A 208 16.99 12.13 -4.53
C THR A 208 15.90 11.22 -3.94
N ILE A 209 16.14 10.68 -2.74
CA ILE A 209 15.17 9.86 -2.00
C ILE A 209 14.72 10.62 -0.75
N SER A 210 13.41 10.82 -0.59
CA SER A 210 12.86 11.62 0.51
C SER A 210 11.53 11.08 1.01
N THR A 211 11.14 11.48 2.21
CA THR A 211 9.75 11.33 2.65
C THR A 211 8.90 12.50 2.13
N TRP A 212 7.59 12.29 1.93
CA TRP A 212 6.69 13.37 1.53
C TRP A 212 6.64 14.49 2.58
N GLN A 213 6.77 14.19 3.88
CA GLN A 213 6.81 15.17 4.96
C GLN A 213 8.01 16.12 4.83
N SER A 214 9.14 15.60 4.39
CA SER A 214 10.37 16.38 4.27
C SER A 214 10.36 17.38 3.11
N VAL A 215 9.50 17.17 2.11
CA VAL A 215 9.47 18.00 0.89
C VAL A 215 8.14 18.72 0.67
N TYR A 216 7.08 18.38 1.42
CA TYR A 216 5.74 18.95 1.22
C TYR A 216 5.68 20.48 1.31
N GLU A 217 6.43 21.07 2.23
CA GLU A 217 6.43 22.52 2.46
C GLU A 217 7.41 23.28 1.57
N LEU A 218 8.26 22.57 0.79
CA LEU A 218 9.22 23.21 -0.11
C LEU A 218 8.50 23.92 -1.27
N GLY A 219 9.12 25.00 -1.78
CA GLY A 219 8.64 25.74 -2.94
C GLY A 219 8.76 24.93 -4.24
N ALA A 220 8.15 25.45 -5.32
CA ALA A 220 8.20 24.81 -6.64
C ALA A 220 9.63 24.68 -7.18
N GLU A 221 10.50 25.63 -6.83
CA GLU A 221 11.92 25.72 -7.24
C GLU A 221 12.72 24.45 -6.89
N PHE A 222 12.37 23.81 -5.75
CA PHE A 222 12.97 22.53 -5.36
C PHE A 222 12.62 21.42 -6.34
N PHE A 223 11.40 21.45 -6.88
CA PHE A 223 10.89 20.39 -7.75
C PHE A 223 11.22 20.61 -9.22
N ASP A 224 11.55 21.83 -9.62
CA ASP A 224 11.77 22.20 -11.03
C ASP A 224 13.00 21.54 -11.67
N VAL A 225 13.89 20.98 -10.85
CA VAL A 225 15.10 20.30 -11.31
C VAL A 225 14.89 18.82 -11.65
N PHE A 226 13.72 18.24 -11.31
CA PHE A 226 13.46 16.81 -11.52
C PHE A 226 12.66 16.57 -12.80
N ASP A 227 13.14 15.61 -13.59
CA ASP A 227 12.47 15.13 -14.81
C ASP A 227 11.53 13.96 -14.53
N CYS A 228 11.85 13.15 -13.52
CA CYS A 228 11.09 11.97 -13.14
C CYS A 228 10.74 12.00 -11.64
N VAL A 229 9.47 11.77 -11.31
CA VAL A 229 9.01 11.66 -9.92
C VAL A 229 8.32 10.32 -9.73
N ILE A 230 8.82 9.56 -8.75
CA ILE A 230 8.29 8.25 -8.36
C ILE A 230 7.77 8.34 -6.92
N VAL A 231 6.53 7.95 -6.70
CA VAL A 231 5.92 7.91 -5.36
C VAL A 231 5.64 6.47 -4.97
N ASP A 232 6.43 5.94 -4.04
CA ASP A 232 6.17 4.60 -3.49
C ASP A 232 5.13 4.62 -2.39
N GLU A 233 4.35 3.54 -2.27
CA GLU A 233 3.17 3.42 -1.42
C GLU A 233 2.23 4.63 -1.55
N CYS A 234 2.01 5.08 -2.79
CA CYS A 234 1.25 6.30 -3.12
C CYS A 234 -0.18 6.31 -2.53
N HIS A 235 -0.74 5.15 -2.19
CA HIS A 235 -2.04 5.03 -1.51
C HIS A 235 -2.01 5.53 -0.05
N LEU A 236 -0.84 5.60 0.62
CA LEU A 236 -0.73 6.04 2.02
C LEU A 236 -0.70 7.55 2.17
N ALA A 237 -0.30 8.28 1.16
CA ALA A 237 -0.29 9.73 1.25
C ALA A 237 -1.74 10.24 1.23
N LYS A 238 -2.10 11.02 2.24
CA LYS A 238 -3.39 11.71 2.25
C LYS A 238 -3.50 12.52 0.96
N ALA A 239 -4.64 12.41 0.27
CA ALA A 239 -4.85 12.99 -1.06
C ALA A 239 -4.30 14.43 -1.20
N LYS A 240 -4.49 15.28 -0.18
CA LYS A 240 -3.95 16.66 -0.18
C LYS A 240 -2.43 16.77 -0.19
N SER A 241 -1.70 15.84 0.42
CA SER A 241 -0.23 15.93 0.51
C SER A 241 0.44 15.53 -0.81
N ILE A 242 0.04 14.41 -1.41
CA ILE A 242 0.54 14.02 -2.74
C ILE A 242 0.09 15.03 -3.78
N THR A 243 -1.19 15.40 -3.80
CA THR A 243 -1.70 16.38 -4.75
C THR A 243 -0.90 17.68 -4.66
N GLY A 244 -0.69 18.21 -3.44
CA GLY A 244 0.06 19.46 -3.26
C GLY A 244 1.54 19.37 -3.69
N ILE A 245 2.19 18.20 -3.52
CA ILE A 245 3.54 17.99 -4.07
C ILE A 245 3.48 17.92 -5.59
N MET A 246 2.58 17.09 -6.15
CA MET A 246 2.49 16.89 -7.60
C MET A 246 2.09 18.14 -8.36
N GLU A 247 1.37 19.09 -7.73
CA GLU A 247 1.07 20.41 -8.27
C GLU A 247 2.30 21.32 -8.33
N LYS A 248 3.26 21.13 -7.42
CA LYS A 248 4.54 21.85 -7.42
C LYS A 248 5.55 21.28 -8.42
N VAL A 249 5.43 19.99 -8.75
CA VAL A 249 6.29 19.30 -9.72
C VAL A 249 5.83 19.66 -11.15
N ARG A 250 6.25 20.82 -11.66
CA ARG A 250 5.75 21.35 -12.93
C ARG A 250 6.48 20.78 -14.14
N ASN A 251 7.79 20.58 -14.00
CA ASN A 251 8.67 20.26 -15.14
C ASN A 251 8.84 18.75 -15.38
N ALA A 252 8.44 17.88 -14.42
CA ALA A 252 8.59 16.43 -14.58
C ALA A 252 7.49 15.84 -15.48
N PRO A 253 7.81 15.41 -16.70
CA PRO A 253 6.88 14.70 -17.56
C PRO A 253 6.69 13.25 -17.11
N PHE A 254 7.71 12.63 -16.48
CA PHE A 254 7.66 11.24 -16.04
C PHE A 254 7.18 11.16 -14.59
N ARG A 255 6.00 10.52 -14.40
CA ARG A 255 5.34 10.45 -13.10
C ARG A 255 4.86 9.04 -12.82
N VAL A 256 5.42 8.37 -11.84
CA VAL A 256 5.13 6.98 -11.52
C VAL A 256 4.62 6.87 -10.09
N GLY A 257 3.43 6.33 -9.93
CA GLY A 257 2.91 5.91 -8.63
C GLY A 257 3.10 4.41 -8.45
N CYS A 258 3.65 3.97 -7.33
CA CYS A 258 3.78 2.56 -7.00
C CYS A 258 2.96 2.25 -5.76
N THR A 259 2.21 1.15 -5.77
CA THR A 259 1.49 0.66 -4.58
C THR A 259 1.27 -0.84 -4.64
N GLY A 260 1.21 -1.48 -3.48
CA GLY A 260 0.83 -2.89 -3.38
C GLY A 260 -0.68 -3.13 -3.50
N THR A 261 -1.49 -2.15 -3.13
CA THR A 261 -2.96 -2.28 -3.09
C THR A 261 -3.63 -0.91 -3.23
N LEU A 262 -4.77 -0.88 -3.90
CA LEU A 262 -5.70 0.25 -3.86
C LEU A 262 -6.74 0.00 -2.75
N ASP A 263 -7.26 1.07 -2.15
CA ASP A 263 -8.22 0.96 -1.04
C ASP A 263 -9.61 0.47 -1.46
N GLY A 264 -9.84 0.37 -2.76
CA GLY A 264 -11.10 -0.09 -3.35
C GLY A 264 -12.16 1.01 -3.48
N THR A 265 -11.82 2.27 -3.17
CA THR A 265 -12.72 3.40 -3.40
C THR A 265 -12.41 4.06 -4.74
N LEU A 266 -13.42 4.26 -5.57
CA LEU A 266 -13.28 4.89 -6.90
C LEU A 266 -12.70 6.31 -6.79
N THR A 267 -13.11 7.07 -5.77
CA THR A 267 -12.62 8.43 -5.53
C THR A 267 -11.10 8.48 -5.36
N HIS A 268 -10.56 7.59 -4.53
CA HIS A 268 -9.11 7.54 -4.27
C HIS A 268 -8.35 7.05 -5.50
N GLU A 269 -8.86 6.03 -6.18
CA GLU A 269 -8.26 5.52 -7.41
C GLU A 269 -8.19 6.60 -8.50
N LEU A 270 -9.28 7.35 -8.74
CA LEU A 270 -9.30 8.39 -9.76
C LEU A 270 -8.35 9.55 -9.47
N VAL A 271 -8.18 9.94 -8.20
CA VAL A 271 -7.14 10.94 -7.83
C VAL A 271 -5.75 10.42 -8.18
N LEU A 272 -5.43 9.18 -7.83
CA LEU A 272 -4.13 8.58 -8.15
C LEU A 272 -3.92 8.42 -9.66
N ARG A 273 -4.95 7.97 -10.39
CA ARG A 273 -4.91 7.87 -11.86
C ARG A 273 -4.72 9.24 -12.51
N GLY A 274 -5.37 10.27 -11.97
CA GLY A 274 -5.20 11.65 -12.43
C GLY A 274 -3.75 12.12 -12.35
N LEU A 275 -3.07 11.81 -11.25
CA LEU A 275 -1.70 12.21 -10.98
C LEU A 275 -0.65 11.35 -11.72
N PHE A 276 -0.88 10.03 -11.80
CA PHE A 276 0.12 9.07 -12.26
C PHE A 276 -0.25 8.33 -13.56
N GLY A 277 -1.48 8.45 -14.06
CA GLY A 277 -1.92 7.76 -15.27
C GLY A 277 -2.66 6.45 -14.98
N SER A 278 -2.81 5.64 -16.00
CA SER A 278 -3.55 4.38 -15.96
C SER A 278 -2.94 3.37 -15.00
N VAL A 279 -3.80 2.51 -14.43
CA VAL A 279 -3.35 1.42 -13.55
C VAL A 279 -2.70 0.32 -14.38
N TYR A 280 -1.43 0.04 -14.11
CA TYR A 280 -0.72 -1.12 -14.63
C TYR A 280 -0.63 -2.19 -13.54
N LYS A 281 -1.29 -3.33 -13.74
CA LYS A 281 -1.22 -4.47 -12.81
C LYS A 281 -0.02 -5.32 -13.18
N ALA A 282 1.05 -5.23 -12.39
CA ALA A 282 2.30 -5.95 -12.63
C ALA A 282 2.12 -7.48 -12.52
N VAL A 283 1.59 -7.92 -11.39
CA VAL A 283 1.37 -9.33 -11.06
C VAL A 283 0.37 -9.42 -9.91
N THR A 284 -0.35 -10.51 -9.77
CA THR A 284 -1.23 -10.79 -8.62
C THR A 284 -0.51 -11.61 -7.55
N ILE A 285 -0.99 -11.54 -6.30
CA ILE A 285 -0.46 -12.39 -5.21
C ILE A 285 -0.64 -13.87 -5.58
N LYS A 286 -1.74 -14.22 -6.22
CA LYS A 286 -2.01 -15.59 -6.66
C LYS A 286 -0.98 -16.08 -7.67
N GLU A 287 -0.67 -15.31 -8.72
CA GLU A 287 0.36 -15.66 -9.70
C GLU A 287 1.74 -15.83 -9.05
N LEU A 288 2.09 -14.97 -8.08
CA LEU A 288 3.34 -15.11 -7.33
C LEU A 288 3.39 -16.42 -6.51
N MET A 289 2.25 -16.85 -5.92
CA MET A 289 2.15 -18.13 -5.21
C MET A 289 2.21 -19.33 -6.17
N ASP A 290 1.44 -19.29 -7.24
CA ASP A 290 1.36 -20.36 -8.25
C ASP A 290 2.74 -20.60 -8.91
N ASN A 291 3.51 -19.52 -9.12
CA ASN A 291 4.89 -19.57 -9.64
C ASN A 291 5.94 -19.84 -8.54
N LYS A 292 5.54 -20.16 -7.30
CA LYS A 292 6.42 -20.43 -6.15
C LYS A 292 7.42 -19.29 -5.84
N GLN A 293 7.09 -18.08 -6.23
CA GLN A 293 7.92 -16.88 -5.98
C GLN A 293 7.75 -16.34 -4.56
N ILE A 294 6.63 -16.67 -3.94
CA ILE A 294 6.31 -16.44 -2.53
C ILE A 294 5.69 -17.71 -1.93
N ALA A 295 5.68 -17.79 -0.60
CA ALA A 295 5.06 -18.91 0.11
C ALA A 295 3.55 -18.98 -0.16
N GLY A 296 2.99 -20.19 -0.17
CA GLY A 296 1.54 -20.39 -0.26
C GLY A 296 0.81 -19.84 0.98
N LEU A 297 -0.48 -19.52 0.84
CA LEU A 297 -1.34 -19.01 1.92
C LEU A 297 -2.46 -19.99 2.24
N LYS A 298 -2.62 -20.31 3.53
CA LYS A 298 -3.78 -21.03 4.06
C LYS A 298 -4.55 -20.14 5.03
N VAL A 299 -5.76 -19.72 4.66
CA VAL A 299 -6.58 -18.83 5.50
C VAL A 299 -7.56 -19.66 6.32
N ASN A 300 -7.51 -19.52 7.64
CA ASN A 300 -8.43 -20.13 8.60
C ASN A 300 -9.26 -19.00 9.24
N CYS A 301 -10.50 -18.84 8.79
CA CYS A 301 -11.45 -17.89 9.37
C CYS A 301 -12.06 -18.52 10.63
N LEU A 302 -11.62 -18.09 11.80
CA LEU A 302 -12.08 -18.60 13.10
C LEU A 302 -13.23 -17.75 13.60
N ILE A 303 -14.46 -18.27 13.54
CA ILE A 303 -15.67 -17.55 13.94
C ILE A 303 -16.02 -17.94 15.38
N LEU A 304 -15.71 -17.04 16.30
CA LEU A 304 -15.97 -17.23 17.72
C LEU A 304 -17.46 -17.06 18.02
N GLN A 305 -18.03 -18.06 18.70
CA GLN A 305 -19.43 -18.10 19.11
C GLN A 305 -19.55 -17.75 20.59
N TYR A 306 -20.47 -16.88 20.91
CA TYR A 306 -20.73 -16.35 22.25
C TYR A 306 -22.07 -16.81 22.80
N SER A 307 -22.28 -16.66 24.11
CA SER A 307 -23.54 -16.93 24.75
C SER A 307 -24.65 -15.97 24.30
N ASP A 308 -25.89 -16.39 24.42
CA ASP A 308 -27.04 -15.55 24.06
C ASP A 308 -27.15 -14.29 24.93
N ASN A 309 -26.71 -14.34 26.19
CA ASN A 309 -26.66 -13.17 27.07
C ASN A 309 -25.67 -12.10 26.54
N GLU A 310 -24.48 -12.54 26.10
CA GLU A 310 -23.47 -11.66 25.50
C GLU A 310 -23.95 -11.05 24.19
N LYS A 311 -24.58 -11.85 23.33
CA LYS A 311 -25.17 -11.37 22.07
C LYS A 311 -26.27 -10.32 22.32
N GLN A 312 -27.14 -10.54 23.32
CA GLN A 312 -28.18 -9.57 23.69
C GLN A 312 -27.59 -8.27 24.25
N HIS A 313 -26.49 -8.38 25.02
CA HIS A 313 -25.78 -7.23 25.55
C HIS A 313 -25.17 -6.41 24.40
N VAL A 314 -24.38 -7.05 23.53
CA VAL A 314 -23.66 -6.38 22.43
C VAL A 314 -24.60 -5.76 21.39
N LYS A 315 -25.80 -6.34 21.16
CA LYS A 315 -26.81 -5.75 20.27
C LYS A 315 -27.11 -4.28 20.59
N LYS A 316 -26.99 -3.86 21.84
CA LYS A 316 -27.32 -2.50 22.32
C LYS A 316 -26.13 -1.54 22.21
N LEU A 317 -24.93 -2.04 21.94
CA LEU A 317 -23.70 -1.28 21.92
C LEU A 317 -23.51 -0.57 20.57
N ASP A 318 -22.79 0.55 20.60
CA ASP A 318 -22.21 1.17 19.42
C ASP A 318 -20.90 0.46 19.01
N TYR A 319 -20.32 0.89 17.90
CA TYR A 319 -19.09 0.29 17.36
C TYR A 319 -17.93 0.34 18.36
N GLN A 320 -17.73 1.47 19.04
CA GLN A 320 -16.62 1.63 19.98
C GLN A 320 -16.81 0.75 21.22
N GLN A 321 -18.02 0.70 21.73
CA GLN A 321 -18.40 -0.15 22.85
C GLN A 321 -18.28 -1.65 22.52
N GLU A 322 -18.63 -2.07 21.28
CA GLU A 322 -18.40 -3.45 20.81
C GLU A 322 -16.90 -3.78 20.79
N ILE A 323 -16.06 -2.87 20.28
CA ILE A 323 -14.60 -3.05 20.30
C ILE A 323 -14.09 -3.16 21.74
N ASP A 324 -14.55 -2.29 22.65
CA ASP A 324 -14.14 -2.32 24.06
C ASP A 324 -14.55 -3.62 24.76
N PHE A 325 -15.75 -4.13 24.48
CA PHE A 325 -16.19 -5.44 24.94
C PHE A 325 -15.26 -6.56 24.45
N LEU A 326 -14.94 -6.59 23.14
CA LEU A 326 -14.12 -7.65 22.55
C LEU A 326 -12.68 -7.66 23.06
N VAL A 327 -12.04 -6.50 23.18
CA VAL A 327 -10.63 -6.42 23.63
C VAL A 327 -10.47 -6.74 25.12
N SER A 328 -11.50 -6.52 25.93
CA SER A 328 -11.52 -6.85 27.36
C SER A 328 -12.04 -8.27 27.67
N HIS A 329 -12.58 -8.98 26.67
CA HIS A 329 -13.21 -10.28 26.87
C HIS A 329 -12.18 -11.37 27.20
N GLN A 330 -12.15 -11.84 28.44
CA GLN A 330 -11.11 -12.72 28.96
C GLN A 330 -11.01 -14.06 28.21
N GLN A 331 -12.14 -14.74 27.94
CA GLN A 331 -12.14 -16.03 27.25
C GLN A 331 -11.65 -15.88 25.79
N ARG A 332 -12.00 -14.78 25.14
CA ARG A 332 -11.48 -14.43 23.81
C ARG A 332 -9.96 -14.26 23.83
N ASN A 333 -9.43 -13.48 24.77
CA ASN A 333 -8.00 -13.27 24.92
C ASN A 333 -7.26 -14.56 25.30
N ASN A 334 -7.85 -15.41 26.11
CA ASN A 334 -7.33 -16.75 26.41
C ASN A 334 -7.31 -17.65 25.16
N PHE A 335 -8.33 -17.58 24.31
CA PHE A 335 -8.35 -18.29 23.03
C PHE A 335 -7.19 -17.82 22.12
N ILE A 336 -6.98 -16.51 21.99
CA ILE A 336 -5.88 -15.92 21.20
C ILE A 336 -4.53 -16.39 21.75
N LYS A 337 -4.34 -16.34 23.08
CA LYS A 337 -3.15 -16.86 23.77
C LYS A 337 -2.90 -18.32 23.44
N ASN A 338 -3.89 -19.18 23.66
CA ASN A 338 -3.76 -20.62 23.42
C ASN A 338 -3.46 -20.94 21.96
N LEU A 339 -4.09 -20.21 21.03
CA LEU A 339 -3.81 -20.32 19.60
C LEU A 339 -2.35 -19.95 19.31
N ALA A 340 -1.85 -18.83 19.82
CA ALA A 340 -0.47 -18.38 19.59
C ALA A 340 0.54 -19.38 20.17
N LEU A 341 0.35 -19.83 21.40
CA LEU A 341 1.22 -20.79 22.09
C LEU A 341 1.23 -22.18 21.44
N SER A 342 0.09 -22.60 20.86
CA SER A 342 0.00 -23.91 20.18
C SER A 342 0.74 -23.97 18.84
N ARG A 343 1.17 -22.84 18.29
CA ARG A 343 1.95 -22.80 17.04
C ARG A 343 3.43 -23.02 17.33
N LYS A 344 4.05 -23.97 16.64
CA LYS A 344 5.45 -24.40 16.84
C LYS A 344 6.41 -23.71 15.85
N SER A 345 6.11 -22.49 15.42
CA SER A 345 6.92 -21.71 14.48
C SER A 345 6.69 -20.23 14.72
N ASN A 346 7.56 -19.37 14.19
CA ASN A 346 7.43 -17.92 14.33
C ASN A 346 6.03 -17.44 14.01
N THR A 347 5.40 -16.83 14.98
CA THR A 347 3.99 -16.45 14.99
C THR A 347 3.85 -14.96 15.22
N LEU A 348 3.11 -14.28 14.35
CA LEU A 348 2.77 -12.87 14.47
C LEU A 348 1.32 -12.72 14.94
N VAL A 349 1.10 -11.96 16.00
CA VAL A 349 -0.23 -11.60 16.51
C VAL A 349 -0.46 -10.12 16.27
N LEU A 350 -1.44 -9.75 15.44
CA LEU A 350 -1.71 -8.37 15.07
C LEU A 350 -2.88 -7.77 15.84
N PHE A 351 -2.67 -6.60 16.41
CA PHE A 351 -3.66 -5.86 17.20
C PHE A 351 -3.75 -4.37 16.78
N ASN A 352 -4.84 -3.70 17.20
CA ASN A 352 -5.07 -2.27 16.92
C ASN A 352 -4.77 -1.35 18.13
N LEU A 353 -5.20 -1.72 19.32
CA LEU A 353 -5.18 -0.87 20.52
C LEU A 353 -4.02 -1.27 21.43
N VAL A 354 -3.00 -0.42 21.53
CA VAL A 354 -1.76 -0.73 22.27
C VAL A 354 -2.05 -0.99 23.75
N GLU A 355 -2.61 0.00 24.47
CA GLU A 355 -2.79 -0.06 25.92
C GLU A 355 -3.87 -1.07 26.33
N ARG A 356 -4.99 -1.12 25.59
CA ARG A 356 -6.17 -1.89 26.01
C ARG A 356 -6.21 -3.31 25.47
N HIS A 357 -5.35 -3.66 24.49
CA HIS A 357 -5.34 -4.99 23.90
C HIS A 357 -3.92 -5.54 23.72
N GLY A 358 -3.01 -4.78 23.12
CA GLY A 358 -1.67 -5.26 22.80
C GLY A 358 -0.84 -5.62 24.04
N LYS A 359 -0.74 -4.70 25.00
CA LYS A 359 -0.02 -4.93 26.27
C LYS A 359 -0.65 -6.07 27.09
N PRO A 360 -1.98 -6.11 27.33
CA PRO A 360 -2.60 -7.23 28.03
C PRO A 360 -2.39 -8.58 27.33
N LEU A 361 -2.46 -8.65 26.00
CA LEU A 361 -2.15 -9.88 25.26
C LEU A 361 -0.68 -10.28 25.40
N TYR A 362 0.22 -9.33 25.38
CA TYR A 362 1.65 -9.59 25.58
C TYR A 362 1.90 -10.21 26.96
N GLU A 363 1.41 -9.58 28.03
CA GLU A 363 1.56 -10.08 29.40
C GLU A 363 0.97 -11.50 29.54
N LEU A 364 -0.23 -11.71 28.99
CA LEU A 364 -0.93 -12.99 29.04
C LEU A 364 -0.18 -14.09 28.29
N ILE A 365 0.38 -13.80 27.11
CA ILE A 365 1.12 -14.78 26.30
C ILE A 365 2.52 -15.01 26.91
N ASN A 366 3.22 -13.95 27.29
CA ASN A 366 4.58 -14.01 27.83
C ASN A 366 4.63 -14.79 29.12
N SER A 367 3.67 -14.56 30.05
CA SER A 367 3.59 -15.29 31.33
C SER A 367 3.20 -16.76 31.18
N SER A 368 2.69 -17.17 30.01
CA SER A 368 2.25 -18.55 29.74
C SER A 368 3.13 -19.26 28.70
N ALA A 369 4.15 -18.60 28.19
CA ALA A 369 5.10 -19.19 27.25
C ALA A 369 6.06 -20.15 27.96
N ASP A 370 6.46 -21.23 27.26
CA ASP A 370 7.46 -22.17 27.73
C ASP A 370 8.81 -21.47 27.98
N ASP A 371 9.59 -21.97 28.93
CA ASP A 371 10.92 -21.46 29.22
C ASP A 371 11.79 -21.45 27.96
N GLY A 372 12.36 -20.28 27.65
CA GLY A 372 13.22 -20.05 26.47
C GLY A 372 12.47 -19.64 25.21
N ARG A 373 11.14 -19.70 25.16
CA ARG A 373 10.36 -19.19 24.03
C ARG A 373 10.30 -17.66 24.06
N LYS A 374 10.82 -17.01 23.02
CA LYS A 374 10.88 -15.54 22.95
C LYS A 374 9.54 -14.93 22.57
N VAL A 375 9.08 -13.96 23.36
CA VAL A 375 7.85 -13.20 23.09
C VAL A 375 8.20 -11.72 23.05
N PHE A 376 7.81 -11.03 21.96
CA PHE A 376 8.12 -9.62 21.74
C PHE A 376 6.85 -8.80 21.58
N LEU A 377 6.87 -7.55 22.09
CA LEU A 377 5.82 -6.55 21.85
C LEU A 377 6.38 -5.43 20.97
N VAL A 378 5.72 -5.17 19.83
CA VAL A 378 6.16 -4.16 18.86
C VAL A 378 5.03 -3.18 18.53
N HIS A 379 5.23 -1.90 18.85
CA HIS A 379 4.26 -0.83 18.56
C HIS A 379 4.97 0.49 18.24
N GLY A 380 4.23 1.56 17.97
CA GLY A 380 4.78 2.85 17.56
C GLY A 380 5.67 3.55 18.59
N GLY A 381 5.54 3.20 19.87
CA GLY A 381 6.40 3.72 20.95
C GLY A 381 7.71 2.94 21.15
N VAL A 382 7.95 1.85 20.40
CA VAL A 382 9.23 1.12 20.42
C VAL A 382 10.20 1.80 19.46
N ASP A 383 11.44 2.00 19.86
CA ASP A 383 12.46 2.64 19.03
C ASP A 383 12.76 1.87 17.74
N ALA A 384 13.27 2.58 16.73
CA ALA A 384 13.56 1.99 15.43
C ALA A 384 14.66 0.92 15.52
N ASP A 385 15.69 1.18 16.32
CA ASP A 385 16.82 0.26 16.54
C ASP A 385 16.38 -1.00 17.28
N GLU A 386 15.54 -0.86 18.32
CA GLU A 386 14.98 -1.98 19.05
C GLU A 386 14.08 -2.83 18.13
N ARG A 387 13.26 -2.22 17.27
CA ARG A 387 12.46 -2.94 16.28
C ARG A 387 13.31 -3.73 15.30
N GLU A 388 14.45 -3.17 14.90
CA GLU A 388 15.39 -3.86 13.99
C GLU A 388 16.10 -5.02 14.70
N GLN A 389 16.45 -4.89 15.98
CA GLN A 389 16.99 -5.99 16.79
C GLN A 389 15.97 -7.13 16.94
N ILE A 390 14.69 -6.81 17.25
CA ILE A 390 13.63 -7.82 17.34
C ILE A 390 13.46 -8.53 15.99
N ARG A 391 13.51 -7.80 14.88
CA ARG A 391 13.49 -8.38 13.53
C ARG A 391 14.63 -9.36 13.33
N PHE A 392 15.86 -8.95 13.63
CA PHE A 392 17.05 -9.78 13.46
C PHE A 392 16.97 -11.06 14.31
N ILE A 393 16.60 -10.92 15.59
CA ILE A 393 16.42 -12.07 16.49
C ILE A 393 15.35 -13.01 15.93
N THR A 394 14.21 -12.49 15.50
CA THR A 394 13.11 -13.32 14.97
C THR A 394 13.51 -14.06 13.69
N GLU A 395 14.34 -13.48 12.84
CA GLU A 395 14.83 -14.15 11.62
C GLU A 395 15.72 -15.35 11.93
N THR A 396 16.42 -15.35 13.07
CA THR A 396 17.27 -16.47 13.53
C THR A 396 16.51 -17.49 14.38
N GLU A 397 15.43 -17.07 15.06
CA GLU A 397 14.59 -17.93 15.87
C GLU A 397 13.64 -18.78 15.03
N ARG A 398 13.26 -19.94 15.57
CA ARG A 398 12.35 -20.87 14.91
C ARG A 398 10.94 -20.87 15.51
N ASP A 399 10.77 -20.38 16.73
CA ASP A 399 9.52 -20.45 17.49
C ASP A 399 9.28 -19.18 18.34
N ALA A 400 9.52 -18.00 17.80
CA ALA A 400 9.22 -16.73 18.47
C ALA A 400 7.76 -16.30 18.26
N ILE A 401 7.21 -15.57 19.23
CA ILE A 401 5.91 -14.91 19.11
C ILE A 401 6.13 -13.39 19.10
N ILE A 402 5.60 -12.72 18.08
CA ILE A 402 5.65 -11.27 17.95
C ILE A 402 4.23 -10.74 18.05
N ILE A 403 3.97 -9.89 19.04
CA ILE A 403 2.70 -9.21 19.22
C ILE A 403 2.90 -7.79 18.71
N ALA A 404 2.30 -7.45 17.56
CA ALA A 404 2.58 -6.20 16.88
C ALA A 404 1.32 -5.39 16.55
N SER A 405 1.44 -4.06 16.61
CA SER A 405 0.39 -3.20 16.10
C SER A 405 0.37 -3.20 14.56
N TYR A 406 -0.84 -3.21 13.96
CA TYR A 406 -0.98 -3.12 12.50
C TYR A 406 -0.23 -1.93 11.88
N GLY A 407 -0.23 -0.77 12.58
CA GLY A 407 0.43 0.43 12.08
C GLY A 407 1.93 0.24 11.85
N VAL A 408 2.61 -0.33 12.81
CA VAL A 408 4.07 -0.55 12.73
C VAL A 408 4.39 -1.69 11.79
N PHE A 409 3.63 -2.78 11.84
CA PHE A 409 3.89 -3.93 10.99
C PHE A 409 3.61 -3.65 9.52
N SER A 410 2.60 -2.82 9.19
CA SER A 410 2.31 -2.47 7.79
C SER A 410 3.35 -1.55 7.13
N THR A 411 4.12 -0.77 7.91
CA THR A 411 5.00 0.28 7.37
C THR A 411 6.49 0.11 7.61
N GLY A 412 6.95 -0.82 8.46
CA GLY A 412 8.36 -0.80 8.85
C GLY A 412 9.03 -2.10 9.21
N VAL A 413 8.31 -3.11 9.68
CA VAL A 413 8.94 -4.38 10.13
C VAL A 413 8.76 -5.46 9.08
N SER A 414 9.87 -5.99 8.56
CA SER A 414 9.88 -7.04 7.55
C SER A 414 10.57 -8.29 8.07
N ILE A 415 9.80 -9.30 8.47
CA ILE A 415 10.32 -10.59 8.94
C ILE A 415 10.03 -11.65 7.88
N ARG A 416 11.07 -12.32 7.36
CA ARG A 416 10.93 -13.35 6.31
C ARG A 416 10.46 -14.70 6.89
N ASN A 417 10.92 -15.04 8.08
CA ASN A 417 10.69 -16.33 8.72
C ASN A 417 9.38 -16.35 9.55
N LEU A 418 8.27 -15.79 9.00
CA LEU A 418 6.94 -15.86 9.62
C LEU A 418 6.13 -16.99 9.03
N HIS A 419 5.71 -17.95 9.86
CA HIS A 419 4.91 -19.10 9.44
C HIS A 419 3.43 -18.96 9.79
N ASN A 420 3.11 -18.20 10.84
CA ASN A 420 1.76 -18.00 11.29
C ASN A 420 1.48 -16.50 11.49
N VAL A 421 0.30 -16.05 11.05
CA VAL A 421 -0.21 -14.70 11.29
C VAL A 421 -1.59 -14.82 11.92
N ILE A 422 -1.81 -14.17 13.06
CA ILE A 422 -3.08 -14.16 13.78
C ILE A 422 -3.63 -12.72 13.75
N PHE A 423 -4.78 -12.53 13.15
CA PHE A 423 -5.52 -11.27 13.21
C PHE A 423 -6.35 -11.25 14.50
N ALA A 424 -5.79 -10.71 15.59
CA ALA A 424 -6.42 -10.64 16.89
C ALA A 424 -7.43 -9.48 17.01
N SER A 425 -7.30 -8.43 16.18
CA SER A 425 -8.23 -7.31 16.15
C SER A 425 -8.94 -7.21 14.80
N PRO A 426 -10.26 -7.04 14.79
CA PRO A 426 -11.01 -6.89 13.54
C PRO A 426 -10.58 -5.66 12.76
N SER A 427 -10.34 -5.82 11.46
CA SER A 427 -10.06 -4.72 10.53
C SER A 427 -10.80 -4.96 9.21
N LYS A 428 -11.48 -3.91 8.70
CA LYS A 428 -12.10 -3.94 7.38
C LYS A 428 -11.19 -3.42 6.26
N SER A 429 -10.04 -2.84 6.60
CA SER A 429 -9.17 -2.20 5.61
C SER A 429 -8.52 -3.24 4.68
N ARG A 430 -8.89 -3.20 3.39
CA ARG A 430 -8.30 -4.04 2.33
C ARG A 430 -6.78 -3.89 2.28
N VAL A 431 -6.30 -2.66 2.23
CA VAL A 431 -4.87 -2.34 2.17
C VAL A 431 -4.12 -2.97 3.34
N ARG A 432 -4.58 -2.70 4.58
CA ARG A 432 -3.94 -3.20 5.80
C ARG A 432 -3.89 -4.72 5.84
N ASN A 433 -4.99 -5.39 5.48
CA ASN A 433 -5.06 -6.84 5.47
C ASN A 433 -4.11 -7.45 4.44
N LEU A 434 -4.14 -6.98 3.19
CA LEU A 434 -3.28 -7.50 2.13
C LEU A 434 -1.80 -7.21 2.36
N GLN A 435 -1.44 -6.05 2.90
CA GLN A 435 -0.05 -5.76 3.29
C GLN A 435 0.44 -6.69 4.40
N SER A 436 -0.39 -6.93 5.41
CA SER A 436 -0.04 -7.85 6.51
C SER A 436 0.12 -9.29 6.01
N ILE A 437 -0.78 -9.75 5.15
CA ILE A 437 -0.68 -11.06 4.49
C ILE A 437 0.59 -11.13 3.64
N GLY A 438 0.82 -10.18 2.77
CA GLY A 438 1.96 -10.16 1.86
C GLY A 438 3.32 -10.23 2.57
N ARG A 439 3.44 -9.65 3.77
CA ARG A 439 4.65 -9.79 4.60
C ARG A 439 4.82 -11.20 5.15
N GLY A 440 3.71 -11.86 5.51
CA GLY A 440 3.71 -13.26 5.91
C GLY A 440 4.06 -14.21 4.76
N LEU A 441 3.92 -13.80 3.50
CA LEU A 441 4.19 -14.64 2.33
C LEU A 441 5.64 -14.60 1.83
N ARG A 442 6.52 -13.81 2.43
CA ARG A 442 7.93 -13.78 2.03
C ARG A 442 8.57 -15.16 2.18
N ASN A 443 9.36 -15.55 1.17
CA ASN A 443 10.07 -16.81 1.20
C ASN A 443 11.19 -16.81 2.25
N SER A 444 11.34 -17.95 2.91
CA SER A 444 12.54 -18.36 3.66
C SER A 444 12.82 -19.84 3.35
N ASP A 445 14.05 -20.26 3.57
CA ASP A 445 14.59 -21.56 3.10
C ASP A 445 13.75 -22.78 3.54
N ASN A 446 12.93 -22.66 4.59
CA ASN A 446 12.14 -23.77 5.16
C ASN A 446 10.63 -23.46 5.18
N LYS A 447 10.13 -22.61 4.29
CA LYS A 447 8.74 -22.13 4.35
C LYS A 447 7.99 -22.37 3.04
N GLU A 448 7.18 -23.40 3.01
CA GLU A 448 6.27 -23.67 1.89
C GLU A 448 4.96 -22.89 1.99
N HIS A 449 4.46 -22.70 3.22
CA HIS A 449 3.17 -22.05 3.47
C HIS A 449 3.21 -21.11 4.67
N CYS A 450 2.39 -20.05 4.60
CA CYS A 450 2.00 -19.22 5.74
C CYS A 450 0.55 -19.52 6.12
N ASN A 451 0.27 -19.70 7.42
CA ASN A 451 -1.08 -19.87 7.94
C ASN A 451 -1.59 -18.52 8.45
N LEU A 452 -2.69 -18.06 7.92
CA LEU A 452 -3.43 -16.93 8.46
C LEU A 452 -4.59 -17.45 9.31
N TYR A 453 -4.67 -16.99 10.55
CA TYR A 453 -5.78 -17.20 11.47
C TYR A 453 -6.54 -15.89 11.63
N ASP A 454 -7.64 -15.76 10.91
CA ASP A 454 -8.51 -14.58 10.95
C ASP A 454 -9.59 -14.77 12.00
N ILE A 455 -9.42 -14.13 13.17
CA ILE A 455 -10.37 -14.19 14.26
C ILE A 455 -11.51 -13.22 14.01
N SER A 456 -12.72 -13.74 14.02
CA SER A 456 -13.96 -13.01 13.82
C SER A 456 -14.96 -13.38 14.92
N ASP A 457 -15.75 -12.41 15.35
CA ASP A 457 -16.60 -12.53 16.53
C ASP A 457 -18.08 -12.49 16.10
N ASP A 458 -18.79 -13.62 16.23
CA ASP A 458 -20.23 -13.73 15.93
C ASP A 458 -21.06 -13.44 17.18
N LEU A 459 -21.37 -12.18 17.36
CA LEU A 459 -22.27 -11.64 18.38
C LEU A 459 -23.63 -11.25 17.79
N SER A 460 -23.99 -11.86 16.67
CA SER A 460 -25.28 -11.62 16.01
C SER A 460 -26.45 -12.00 16.91
N TRP A 461 -27.46 -11.15 16.93
CA TRP A 461 -28.71 -11.43 17.64
C TRP A 461 -29.92 -11.29 16.72
N LYS A 462 -30.63 -12.36 16.47
CA LYS A 462 -31.71 -12.44 15.47
C LYS A 462 -31.16 -12.06 14.08
N SER A 463 -31.79 -11.10 13.40
CA SER A 463 -31.36 -10.61 12.08
C SER A 463 -30.26 -9.56 12.11
N LYS A 464 -29.90 -9.00 13.29
CA LYS A 464 -28.88 -7.95 13.41
C LYS A 464 -27.49 -8.58 13.58
N LYS A 465 -26.62 -8.36 12.60
CA LYS A 465 -25.20 -8.66 12.72
C LYS A 465 -24.52 -7.59 13.58
N ASN A 466 -23.47 -7.98 14.28
CA ASN A 466 -22.60 -7.03 14.97
C ASN A 466 -21.57 -6.44 14.00
N PHE A 467 -21.01 -5.28 14.35
CA PHE A 467 -20.11 -4.50 13.45
C PHE A 467 -18.86 -5.28 13.04
N THR A 468 -18.24 -6.00 13.98
CA THR A 468 -16.99 -6.72 13.68
C THR A 468 -17.22 -7.96 12.82
N LEU A 469 -18.41 -8.57 12.89
CA LEU A 469 -18.78 -9.63 11.95
C LEU A 469 -19.00 -9.09 10.52
N GLU A 470 -19.57 -7.89 10.38
CA GLU A 470 -19.65 -7.24 9.06
C GLU A 470 -18.24 -7.00 8.47
N HIS A 471 -17.28 -6.59 9.30
CA HIS A 471 -15.89 -6.47 8.87
C HIS A 471 -15.29 -7.82 8.44
N ALA A 472 -15.67 -8.92 9.07
CA ALA A 472 -15.24 -10.26 8.67
C ALA A 472 -15.78 -10.64 7.28
N VAL A 473 -17.04 -10.30 6.99
CA VAL A 473 -17.63 -10.51 5.66
C VAL A 473 -16.84 -9.77 4.59
N GLU A 474 -16.43 -8.52 4.86
CA GLU A 474 -15.61 -7.76 3.92
C GLU A 474 -14.23 -8.41 3.72
N ARG A 475 -13.60 -8.95 4.77
CA ARG A 475 -12.33 -9.69 4.62
C ARG A 475 -12.48 -10.94 3.78
N ILE A 476 -13.56 -11.71 3.97
CA ILE A 476 -13.84 -12.90 3.16
C ILE A 476 -14.01 -12.53 1.68
N LYS A 477 -14.68 -11.40 1.37
CA LYS A 477 -14.75 -10.89 0.00
C LYS A 477 -13.37 -10.60 -0.58
N ILE A 478 -12.46 -10.04 0.24
CA ILE A 478 -11.08 -9.80 -0.17
C ILE A 478 -10.39 -11.14 -0.49
N TYR A 479 -10.49 -12.13 0.39
CA TYR A 479 -9.88 -13.45 0.17
C TYR A 479 -10.40 -14.10 -1.12
N ALA A 480 -11.70 -14.03 -1.36
CA ALA A 480 -12.31 -14.54 -2.58
C ALA A 480 -11.84 -13.78 -3.84
N SER A 481 -11.76 -12.44 -3.78
CA SER A 481 -11.32 -11.61 -4.92
C SER A 481 -9.83 -11.78 -5.26
N GLU A 482 -8.99 -12.09 -4.25
CA GLU A 482 -7.57 -12.38 -4.45
C GLU A 482 -7.31 -13.87 -4.81
N GLY A 483 -8.36 -14.70 -4.85
CA GLY A 483 -8.26 -16.14 -5.16
C GLY A 483 -7.59 -16.96 -4.05
N PHE A 484 -7.61 -16.50 -2.79
CA PHE A 484 -7.06 -17.25 -1.67
C PHE A 484 -7.99 -18.40 -1.25
N THR A 485 -7.41 -19.55 -0.96
CA THR A 485 -8.15 -20.67 -0.35
C THR A 485 -8.40 -20.41 1.12
N TYR A 486 -9.64 -20.44 1.56
CA TYR A 486 -10.01 -20.23 2.96
C TYR A 486 -10.96 -21.29 3.50
N LYS A 487 -10.88 -21.51 4.82
CA LYS A 487 -11.79 -22.38 5.58
C LYS A 487 -12.48 -21.57 6.65
N MET A 488 -13.77 -21.83 6.88
CA MET A 488 -14.56 -21.22 7.96
C MET A 488 -14.71 -22.24 9.08
N ILE A 489 -14.29 -21.88 10.30
CA ILE A 489 -14.28 -22.76 11.47
C ILE A 489 -15.02 -22.04 12.61
N LYS A 490 -16.13 -22.60 13.07
CA LYS A 490 -16.83 -22.10 14.26
C LYS A 490 -16.17 -22.61 15.53
N VAL A 491 -15.96 -21.72 16.48
CA VAL A 491 -15.31 -22.02 17.78
C VAL A 491 -16.16 -21.46 18.91
N ASN A 492 -16.55 -22.28 19.85
CA ASN A 492 -17.27 -21.85 21.06
C ASN A 492 -16.29 -21.26 22.07
N VAL A 493 -16.43 -19.97 22.39
CA VAL A 493 -15.56 -19.26 23.34
C VAL A 493 -15.85 -19.67 24.78
N THR A 494 -17.11 -20.06 25.07
CA THR A 494 -17.57 -20.41 26.41
C THR A 494 -17.03 -21.75 26.93
N ASN A 495 -16.56 -22.61 26.05
CA ASN A 495 -15.98 -23.92 26.41
C ASN A 495 -14.45 -23.84 26.27
N GLY A 496 -13.80 -23.11 27.18
CA GLY A 496 -12.34 -23.05 27.28
C GLY A 496 -11.75 -24.43 27.59
N LYS A 497 -11.72 -25.34 26.62
CA LYS A 497 -10.89 -26.55 26.58
C LYS A 497 -10.14 -26.57 25.25
#